data_2b0ef8295611789d5db5edb3848dbd81
#
_entry.id   2b0ef8295611789d5db5edb3848dbd81
#
_cell.length_a   1.000
_cell.length_b   1.000
_cell.length_c   1.000
_cell.angle_alpha   90.00
_cell.angle_beta   90.00
_cell.angle_gamma   90.00
#
_symmetry.space_group_name_H-M   'P 1'
#
loop_
_entity.id
_entity.type
_entity.pdbx_description
1 polymer ?
#
loop_
_entity_poly.entity_id
_entity_poly.type
_entity_poly.pdbx_seq_one_letter_code
_entity_poly.pdbx_strand_id
1 'polypeptide(L)'
;MTSLHADEAFLGHYQLSHDPFAARVPGFKFFPAQRKPVLGQLHHLARYSQLLMAVTGPKGSGKTLLRQALVASTNKQAVQSVVVSARGAVEAGGVLRLLSQGLNVPQADVRAVLSRVAQLTATGQEVYLLVDDAEQLDDAGLEAMLALAAGNTEGRAHVFLFAEHSLIARLELFADGAECFHVIELQPYDEAETQEYLAQRLEGAGQGIELFS
;
A
#
# COMPACT_ATOMS: atom_id res chain seq x y z
N MET A 1 7.18 -15.69 -15.50
CA MET A 1 8.10 -15.86 -14.37
C MET A 1 7.69 -17.14 -13.63
N THR A 2 8.48 -18.19 -13.77
CA THR A 2 8.25 -19.46 -13.09
C THR A 2 8.41 -19.23 -11.59
N SER A 3 7.33 -19.41 -10.83
CA SER A 3 7.40 -19.45 -9.38
C SER A 3 8.28 -20.62 -8.99
N LEU A 4 9.42 -20.37 -8.36
CA LEU A 4 10.21 -21.39 -7.70
C LEU A 4 9.39 -21.87 -6.49
N HIS A 5 8.64 -22.92 -6.66
CA HIS A 5 8.08 -23.66 -5.52
C HIS A 5 9.14 -24.65 -5.05
N ALA A 6 9.43 -24.63 -3.76
CA ALA A 6 10.22 -25.69 -3.14
C ALA A 6 9.47 -27.03 -3.35
N ASP A 7 10.15 -28.03 -3.92
CA ASP A 7 9.55 -29.33 -4.11
C ASP A 7 9.43 -30.10 -2.78
N GLU A 8 8.62 -31.16 -2.76
CA GLU A 8 8.39 -31.94 -1.54
C GLU A 8 9.68 -32.60 -1.02
N ALA A 9 10.64 -32.90 -1.90
CA ALA A 9 11.93 -33.47 -1.52
C ALA A 9 12.78 -32.42 -0.77
N PHE A 10 12.77 -31.16 -1.20
CA PHE A 10 13.44 -30.07 -0.51
C PHE A 10 12.82 -29.84 0.87
N LEU A 11 11.49 -29.75 0.95
CA LEU A 11 10.77 -29.52 2.21
C LEU A 11 11.04 -30.67 3.19
N GLY A 12 11.02 -31.92 2.71
CA GLY A 12 11.32 -33.11 3.53
C GLY A 12 12.76 -33.13 4.01
N HIS A 13 13.74 -32.76 3.17
CA HIS A 13 15.15 -32.71 3.54
C HIS A 13 15.43 -31.75 4.69
N TYR A 14 14.81 -30.57 4.65
CA TYR A 14 14.97 -29.54 5.68
C TYR A 14 13.89 -29.57 6.78
N GLN A 15 13.05 -30.59 6.78
CA GLN A 15 11.96 -30.78 7.76
C GLN A 15 11.01 -29.58 7.85
N LEU A 16 10.75 -28.92 6.71
CA LEU A 16 9.87 -27.78 6.62
C LEU A 16 8.43 -28.23 6.38
N SER A 17 7.47 -27.62 7.06
CA SER A 17 6.04 -27.89 6.89
C SER A 17 5.46 -27.28 5.62
N HIS A 18 6.10 -26.24 5.10
CA HIS A 18 5.74 -25.53 3.87
C HIS A 18 6.92 -24.69 3.40
N ASP A 19 6.84 -24.19 2.15
CA ASP A 19 7.83 -23.24 1.63
C ASP A 19 7.81 -21.93 2.44
N PRO A 20 8.86 -21.62 3.23
CA PRO A 20 8.90 -20.42 4.06
C PRO A 20 8.91 -19.11 3.24
N PHE A 21 9.26 -19.19 1.96
CA PHE A 21 9.36 -18.04 1.05
C PHE A 21 8.22 -17.98 0.04
N ALA A 22 7.21 -18.84 0.18
CA ALA A 22 6.01 -18.73 -0.63
C ALA A 22 5.39 -17.33 -0.53
N ALA A 23 4.82 -16.85 -1.63
CA ALA A 23 4.25 -15.51 -1.72
C ALA A 23 3.13 -15.25 -0.68
N ARG A 24 2.47 -16.33 -0.25
CA ARG A 24 1.45 -16.28 0.82
C ARG A 24 1.68 -17.44 1.79
N VAL A 25 2.19 -17.10 2.97
CA VAL A 25 2.27 -18.03 4.10
C VAL A 25 1.12 -17.71 5.05
N PRO A 26 0.18 -18.65 5.29
CA PRO A 26 -0.93 -18.40 6.20
C PRO A 26 -0.42 -18.04 7.61
N GLY A 27 -0.97 -16.97 8.17
CA GLY A 27 -0.61 -16.53 9.53
C GLY A 27 0.71 -15.77 9.66
N PHE A 28 1.56 -15.73 8.65
CA PHE A 28 2.80 -14.97 8.71
C PHE A 28 2.53 -13.46 8.74
N LYS A 29 3.03 -12.80 9.77
CA LYS A 29 2.93 -11.35 9.95
C LYS A 29 4.30 -10.84 10.39
N PHE A 30 5.01 -10.23 9.49
CA PHE A 30 6.25 -9.53 9.78
C PHE A 30 6.07 -8.04 9.62
N PHE A 31 6.36 -7.28 10.65
CA PHE A 31 6.39 -5.82 10.60
C PHE A 31 7.57 -5.31 11.43
N PRO A 32 8.69 -4.92 10.80
CA PRO A 32 9.90 -4.50 11.49
C PRO A 32 9.63 -3.36 12.46
N ALA A 33 10.28 -3.40 13.62
CA ALA A 33 10.13 -2.36 14.63
C ALA A 33 10.49 -0.96 14.09
N GLN A 34 11.48 -0.88 13.20
CA GLN A 34 11.92 0.36 12.55
C GLN A 34 10.88 0.95 11.58
N ARG A 35 9.85 0.19 11.18
CA ARG A 35 8.74 0.69 10.34
C ARG A 35 7.62 1.33 11.17
N LYS A 36 7.60 1.13 12.48
CA LYS A 36 6.60 1.75 13.37
C LYS A 36 6.60 3.28 13.33
N PRO A 37 7.75 3.97 13.34
CA PRO A 37 7.77 5.43 13.19
C PRO A 37 7.17 5.90 11.87
N VAL A 38 7.44 5.19 10.77
CA VAL A 38 6.87 5.51 9.45
C VAL A 38 5.35 5.34 9.45
N LEU A 39 4.84 4.28 10.06
CA LEU A 39 3.39 4.08 10.23
C LEU A 39 2.79 5.22 11.07
N GLY A 40 3.46 5.62 12.15
CA GLY A 40 3.06 6.77 12.98
C GLY A 40 3.04 8.08 12.19
N GLN A 41 4.03 8.30 11.32
CA GLN A 41 4.09 9.46 10.44
C GLN A 41 2.91 9.47 9.44
N LEU A 42 2.58 8.32 8.84
CA LEU A 42 1.41 8.19 7.94
C LEU A 42 0.11 8.55 8.65
N HIS A 43 -0.10 8.05 9.87
CA HIS A 43 -1.27 8.42 10.67
C HIS A 43 -1.31 9.90 11.03
N HIS A 44 -0.15 10.48 11.35
CA HIS A 44 -0.05 11.91 11.64
C HIS A 44 -0.40 12.75 10.41
N LEU A 45 0.18 12.43 9.25
CA LEU A 45 -0.09 13.12 8.00
C LEU A 45 -1.56 12.96 7.57
N ALA A 46 -2.13 11.76 7.70
CA ALA A 46 -3.54 11.54 7.41
C ALA A 46 -4.46 12.44 8.26
N ARG A 47 -4.09 12.68 9.51
CA ARG A 47 -4.88 13.52 10.41
C ARG A 47 -4.73 15.03 10.17
N TYR A 48 -3.52 15.48 9.83
CA TYR A 48 -3.18 16.91 9.85
C TYR A 48 -2.84 17.49 8.47
N SER A 49 -2.56 16.66 7.48
CA SER A 49 -2.27 17.11 6.11
C SER A 49 -3.45 16.85 5.17
N GLN A 50 -3.52 17.70 4.15
CA GLN A 50 -4.50 17.61 3.07
C GLN A 50 -3.86 17.12 1.77
N LEU A 51 -2.56 16.84 1.80
CA LEU A 51 -1.79 16.48 0.64
C LEU A 51 -1.85 14.97 0.38
N LEU A 52 -1.67 14.57 -0.86
CA LEU A 52 -1.47 13.19 -1.24
C LEU A 52 -0.20 12.64 -0.56
N MET A 53 -0.21 11.40 -0.11
CA MET A 53 0.93 10.75 0.52
C MET A 53 1.53 9.71 -0.44
N ALA A 54 2.73 9.97 -0.94
CA ALA A 54 3.51 9.06 -1.79
C ALA A 54 4.55 8.31 -0.94
N VAL A 55 4.30 7.03 -0.70
CA VAL A 55 5.23 6.13 -0.03
C VAL A 55 6.07 5.43 -1.08
N THR A 56 7.33 5.79 -1.17
CA THR A 56 8.23 5.29 -2.22
C THR A 56 9.36 4.43 -1.66
N GLY A 57 9.94 3.61 -2.50
CA GLY A 57 11.08 2.76 -2.15
C GLY A 57 11.31 1.64 -3.16
N PRO A 58 12.46 0.96 -3.11
CA PRO A 58 12.76 -0.13 -4.03
C PRO A 58 11.84 -1.33 -3.83
N LYS A 59 11.89 -2.28 -4.75
CA LYS A 59 11.22 -3.59 -4.57
C LYS A 59 11.76 -4.27 -3.31
N GLY A 60 10.86 -4.86 -2.53
CA GLY A 60 11.24 -5.53 -1.28
C GLY A 60 11.37 -4.61 -0.07
N SER A 61 11.25 -3.29 -0.19
CA SER A 61 11.35 -2.36 0.95
C SER A 61 10.16 -2.42 1.94
N GLY A 62 9.17 -3.29 1.70
CA GLY A 62 8.05 -3.48 2.62
C GLY A 62 6.88 -2.51 2.42
N LYS A 63 6.76 -1.83 1.27
CA LYS A 63 5.63 -0.93 0.95
C LYS A 63 4.27 -1.58 1.18
N THR A 64 4.07 -2.76 0.62
CA THR A 64 2.81 -3.52 0.77
C THR A 64 2.53 -3.90 2.22
N LEU A 65 3.56 -4.27 3.00
CA LEU A 65 3.42 -4.55 4.43
C LEU A 65 3.03 -3.30 5.22
N LEU A 66 3.65 -2.16 4.92
CA LEU A 66 3.30 -0.88 5.53
C LEU A 66 1.85 -0.47 5.20
N ARG A 67 1.41 -0.65 3.94
CA ARG A 67 0.02 -0.43 3.54
C ARG A 67 -0.94 -1.33 4.32
N GLN A 68 -0.62 -2.62 4.46
CA GLN A 68 -1.43 -3.56 5.23
C GLN A 68 -1.50 -3.16 6.71
N ALA A 69 -0.38 -2.76 7.31
CA ALA A 69 -0.31 -2.27 8.68
C ALA A 69 -1.14 -1.00 8.87
N LEU A 70 -1.08 -0.06 7.93
CA LEU A 70 -1.88 1.16 7.94
C LEU A 70 -3.37 0.83 7.98
N VAL A 71 -3.85 -0.01 7.06
CA VAL A 71 -5.26 -0.43 7.03
C VAL A 71 -5.67 -1.20 8.28
N ALA A 72 -4.80 -2.10 8.78
CA ALA A 72 -5.09 -2.90 9.97
C ALA A 72 -5.16 -2.07 11.26
N SER A 73 -4.46 -0.95 11.31
CA SER A 73 -4.39 -0.05 12.47
C SER A 73 -5.50 1.01 12.49
N THR A 74 -6.28 1.15 11.40
CA THR A 74 -7.42 2.09 11.37
C THR A 74 -8.65 1.51 12.06
N ASN A 75 -9.44 2.38 12.70
CA ASN A 75 -10.74 2.00 13.20
C ASN A 75 -11.74 1.89 12.04
N LYS A 76 -12.18 0.68 11.74
CA LYS A 76 -13.10 0.38 10.63
C LYS A 76 -14.46 1.08 10.72
N GLN A 77 -14.86 1.55 11.89
CA GLN A 77 -16.09 2.33 12.06
C GLN A 77 -15.89 3.80 11.70
N ALA A 78 -14.66 4.31 11.88
CA ALA A 78 -14.32 5.70 11.62
C ALA A 78 -13.67 5.90 10.23
N VAL A 79 -13.09 4.86 9.62
CA VAL A 79 -12.35 4.96 8.36
C VAL A 79 -12.82 3.91 7.37
N GLN A 80 -13.33 4.36 6.24
CA GLN A 80 -13.61 3.55 5.06
C GLN A 80 -12.34 3.46 4.21
N SER A 81 -11.68 2.30 4.19
CA SER A 81 -10.48 2.08 3.38
C SER A 81 -10.80 1.33 2.09
N VAL A 82 -10.34 1.85 0.96
CA VAL A 82 -10.40 1.18 -0.35
C VAL A 82 -8.97 0.94 -0.83
N VAL A 83 -8.64 -0.32 -1.06
CA VAL A 83 -7.30 -0.75 -1.49
C VAL A 83 -7.39 -1.31 -2.90
N VAL A 84 -6.61 -0.76 -3.81
CA VAL A 84 -6.50 -1.20 -5.21
C VAL A 84 -5.03 -1.37 -5.60
N SER A 85 -4.76 -2.17 -6.65
CA SER A 85 -3.45 -2.25 -7.28
C SER A 85 -3.51 -1.64 -8.67
N ALA A 86 -2.57 -0.77 -8.99
CA ALA A 86 -2.48 -0.18 -10.32
C ALA A 86 -2.15 -1.21 -11.42
N ARG A 87 -1.53 -2.34 -11.08
CA ARG A 87 -1.27 -3.44 -12.04
C ARG A 87 -2.54 -3.99 -12.68
N GLY A 88 -3.62 -4.08 -11.93
CA GLY A 88 -4.92 -4.53 -12.45
C GLY A 88 -5.79 -3.42 -13.03
N ALA A 89 -5.35 -2.16 -12.93
CA ALA A 89 -6.18 -1.02 -13.29
C ALA A 89 -6.45 -0.94 -14.80
N VAL A 90 -5.46 -1.24 -15.65
CA VAL A 90 -5.60 -1.19 -17.11
C VAL A 90 -6.69 -2.18 -17.58
N GLU A 91 -6.65 -3.43 -17.11
CA GLU A 91 -7.62 -4.46 -17.46
C GLU A 91 -9.02 -4.15 -16.90
N ALA A 92 -9.08 -3.48 -15.75
CA ALA A 92 -10.32 -3.09 -15.08
C ALA A 92 -10.93 -1.79 -15.65
N GLY A 93 -10.31 -1.13 -16.62
CA GLY A 93 -10.77 0.13 -17.18
C GLY A 93 -10.39 1.37 -16.38
N GLY A 94 -9.22 1.32 -15.72
CA GLY A 94 -8.60 2.42 -14.99
C GLY A 94 -8.77 2.36 -13.48
N VAL A 95 -7.90 3.05 -12.77
CA VAL A 95 -7.87 3.09 -11.29
C VAL A 95 -9.16 3.68 -10.70
N LEU A 96 -9.76 4.69 -11.35
CA LEU A 96 -11.02 5.30 -10.90
C LEU A 96 -12.15 4.28 -10.86
N ARG A 97 -12.21 3.36 -11.82
CA ARG A 97 -13.23 2.31 -11.83
C ARG A 97 -13.08 1.38 -10.64
N LEU A 98 -11.87 0.97 -10.32
CA LEU A 98 -11.60 0.13 -9.14
C LEU A 98 -11.98 0.84 -7.84
N LEU A 99 -11.62 2.12 -7.70
CA LEU A 99 -11.97 2.93 -6.54
C LEU A 99 -13.48 3.14 -6.43
N SER A 100 -14.15 3.43 -7.54
CA SER A 100 -15.61 3.56 -7.59
C SER A 100 -16.32 2.29 -7.15
N GLN A 101 -15.85 1.12 -7.63
CA GLN A 101 -16.37 -0.17 -7.21
C GLN A 101 -16.17 -0.40 -5.69
N GLY A 102 -14.99 -0.07 -5.16
CA GLY A 102 -14.69 -0.18 -3.73
C GLY A 102 -15.54 0.72 -2.84
N LEU A 103 -16.03 1.85 -3.38
CA LEU A 103 -16.92 2.79 -2.70
C LEU A 103 -18.41 2.58 -3.02
N ASN A 104 -18.74 1.57 -3.83
CA ASN A 104 -20.10 1.32 -4.34
C ASN A 104 -20.68 2.52 -5.12
N VAL A 105 -19.84 3.15 -5.95
CA VAL A 105 -20.23 4.25 -6.84
C VAL A 105 -20.39 3.72 -8.27
N PRO A 106 -21.53 3.93 -8.94
CA PRO A 106 -21.77 3.38 -10.27
C PRO A 106 -20.96 4.08 -11.38
N GLN A 107 -20.64 5.37 -11.22
CA GLN A 107 -19.85 6.14 -12.17
C GLN A 107 -18.37 6.13 -11.79
N ALA A 108 -17.50 5.88 -12.77
CA ALA A 108 -16.06 5.87 -12.60
C ALA A 108 -15.47 7.26 -12.96
N ASP A 109 -15.85 8.28 -12.22
CA ASP A 109 -15.33 9.65 -12.37
C ASP A 109 -15.04 10.30 -11.01
N VAL A 110 -14.14 11.29 -11.01
CA VAL A 110 -13.66 11.99 -9.80
C VAL A 110 -14.80 12.64 -9.03
N ARG A 111 -15.76 13.24 -9.74
CA ARG A 111 -16.89 13.96 -9.11
C ARG A 111 -17.80 13.01 -8.34
N ALA A 112 -18.13 11.87 -8.95
CA ALA A 112 -18.97 10.86 -8.31
C ALA A 112 -18.29 10.25 -7.08
N VAL A 113 -16.98 10.00 -7.16
CA VAL A 113 -16.18 9.53 -6.02
C VAL A 113 -16.16 10.57 -4.90
N LEU A 114 -15.89 11.85 -5.21
CA LEU A 114 -15.89 12.93 -4.21
C LEU A 114 -17.28 13.14 -3.57
N SER A 115 -18.35 13.04 -4.34
CA SER A 115 -19.71 13.10 -3.79
C SER A 115 -19.97 11.95 -2.79
N ARG A 116 -19.48 10.75 -3.09
CA ARG A 116 -19.57 9.61 -2.15
C ARG A 116 -18.71 9.83 -0.91
N VAL A 117 -17.50 10.36 -1.08
CA VAL A 117 -16.62 10.74 0.04
C VAL A 117 -17.31 11.75 0.94
N ALA A 118 -17.94 12.79 0.39
CA ALA A 118 -18.70 13.79 1.13
C ALA A 118 -19.83 13.16 1.95
N GLN A 119 -20.59 12.23 1.37
CA GLN A 119 -21.63 11.50 2.10
C GLN A 119 -21.08 10.71 3.31
N LEU A 120 -19.95 10.02 3.14
CA LEU A 120 -19.31 9.27 4.21
C LEU A 120 -18.78 10.20 5.30
N THR A 121 -18.14 11.30 4.91
CA THR A 121 -17.63 12.32 5.84
C THR A 121 -18.77 12.97 6.64
N ALA A 122 -19.91 13.21 6.02
CA ALA A 122 -21.09 13.73 6.72
C ALA A 122 -21.63 12.77 7.78
N THR A 123 -21.35 11.47 7.67
CA THR A 123 -21.69 10.46 8.70
C THR A 123 -20.56 10.21 9.71
N GLY A 124 -19.48 11.01 9.66
CA GLY A 124 -18.34 10.91 10.57
C GLY A 124 -17.28 9.88 10.16
N GLN A 125 -17.30 9.41 8.90
CA GLN A 125 -16.29 8.49 8.38
C GLN A 125 -15.28 9.23 7.52
N GLU A 126 -14.00 8.98 7.74
CA GLU A 126 -12.93 9.36 6.82
C GLU A 126 -12.77 8.32 5.70
N VAL A 127 -12.30 8.73 4.53
CA VAL A 127 -12.08 7.84 3.39
C VAL A 127 -10.61 7.78 3.04
N TYR A 128 -10.04 6.57 3.10
CA TYR A 128 -8.66 6.28 2.69
C TYR A 128 -8.67 5.52 1.36
N LEU A 129 -8.05 6.11 0.36
CA LEU A 129 -7.83 5.51 -0.96
C LEU A 129 -6.35 5.10 -1.07
N LEU A 130 -6.10 3.79 -1.10
CA LEU A 130 -4.75 3.24 -1.08
C LEU A 130 -4.47 2.52 -2.40
N VAL A 131 -3.48 3.00 -3.13
CA VAL A 131 -3.08 2.43 -4.42
C VAL A 131 -1.71 1.79 -4.29
N ASP A 132 -1.64 0.48 -4.48
CA ASP A 132 -0.37 -0.27 -4.55
C ASP A 132 0.15 -0.33 -5.99
N ASP A 133 1.46 -0.49 -6.16
CA ASP A 133 2.14 -0.45 -7.47
C ASP A 133 1.83 0.84 -8.27
N ALA A 134 1.74 1.99 -7.60
CA ALA A 134 1.24 3.24 -8.19
C ALA A 134 2.16 3.81 -9.28
N GLU A 135 3.40 3.33 -9.42
CA GLU A 135 4.25 3.63 -10.57
C GLU A 135 3.67 3.12 -11.90
N GLN A 136 2.71 2.17 -11.84
CA GLN A 136 2.00 1.63 -13.02
C GLN A 136 0.77 2.45 -13.44
N LEU A 137 0.40 3.48 -12.68
CA LEU A 137 -0.69 4.37 -13.07
C LEU A 137 -0.37 5.06 -14.40
N ASP A 138 -1.35 5.17 -15.27
CA ASP A 138 -1.28 6.09 -16.41
C ASP A 138 -1.45 7.55 -15.95
N ASP A 139 -1.25 8.49 -16.84
CA ASP A 139 -1.32 9.91 -16.52
C ASP A 139 -2.70 10.33 -16.08
N ALA A 140 -3.76 9.81 -16.71
CA ALA A 140 -5.14 10.07 -16.31
C ALA A 140 -5.44 9.54 -14.90
N GLY A 141 -4.91 8.37 -14.55
CA GLY A 141 -5.01 7.80 -13.21
C GLY A 141 -4.28 8.66 -12.17
N LEU A 142 -3.10 9.18 -12.51
CA LEU A 142 -2.33 10.04 -11.62
C LEU A 142 -3.00 11.39 -11.39
N GLU A 143 -3.51 12.03 -12.45
CA GLU A 143 -4.33 13.24 -12.35
C GLU A 143 -5.56 13.03 -11.47
N ALA A 144 -6.24 11.90 -11.64
CA ALA A 144 -7.40 11.55 -10.83
C ALA A 144 -7.03 11.41 -9.34
N MET A 145 -5.88 10.79 -9.00
CA MET A 145 -5.44 10.68 -7.62
C MET A 145 -5.15 12.04 -6.99
N LEU A 146 -4.48 12.93 -7.72
CA LEU A 146 -4.23 14.30 -7.27
C LEU A 146 -5.55 15.08 -7.08
N ALA A 147 -6.48 14.95 -8.01
CA ALA A 147 -7.80 15.59 -7.90
C ALA A 147 -8.62 15.07 -6.71
N LEU A 148 -8.58 13.77 -6.42
CA LEU A 148 -9.25 13.17 -5.26
C LEU A 148 -8.61 13.61 -3.93
N ALA A 149 -7.29 13.77 -3.89
CA ALA A 149 -6.58 14.29 -2.72
C ALA A 149 -6.86 15.78 -2.50
N ALA A 150 -6.85 16.58 -3.56
CA ALA A 150 -7.21 17.99 -3.49
C ALA A 150 -8.66 18.19 -2.99
N GLY A 151 -9.56 17.29 -3.39
CA GLY A 151 -10.96 17.34 -3.00
C GLY A 151 -11.71 18.51 -3.59
N ASN A 152 -12.84 18.84 -2.96
CA ASN A 152 -13.66 20.01 -3.25
C ASN A 152 -14.28 20.55 -1.95
N THR A 153 -15.16 21.54 -2.05
CA THR A 153 -15.86 22.15 -0.90
C THR A 153 -16.74 21.16 -0.13
N GLU A 154 -17.14 20.04 -0.72
CA GLU A 154 -18.04 19.06 -0.12
C GLU A 154 -17.28 17.92 0.59
N GLY A 155 -16.13 17.50 0.02
CA GLY A 155 -15.38 16.38 0.57
C GLY A 155 -14.00 16.17 -0.06
N ARG A 156 -13.20 15.39 0.61
CA ARG A 156 -11.83 15.06 0.25
C ARG A 156 -11.47 13.67 0.78
N ALA A 157 -10.74 12.90 -0.02
CA ALA A 157 -10.19 11.61 0.39
C ALA A 157 -8.72 11.74 0.81
N HIS A 158 -8.30 10.93 1.75
CA HIS A 158 -6.88 10.72 2.02
C HIS A 158 -6.33 9.71 1.02
N VAL A 159 -5.45 10.16 0.13
CA VAL A 159 -4.88 9.34 -0.93
C VAL A 159 -3.46 8.92 -0.57
N PHE A 160 -3.22 7.61 -0.61
CA PHE A 160 -1.92 6.99 -0.35
C PHE A 160 -1.47 6.22 -1.60
N LEU A 161 -0.34 6.60 -2.17
CA LEU A 161 0.29 5.90 -3.29
C LEU A 161 1.52 5.14 -2.79
N PHE A 162 1.56 3.84 -3.00
CA PHE A 162 2.71 2.99 -2.67
C PHE A 162 3.40 2.61 -3.99
N ALA A 163 4.64 3.06 -4.20
CA ALA A 163 5.28 3.03 -5.52
C ALA A 163 6.80 2.87 -5.44
N GLU A 164 7.41 2.63 -6.60
CA GLU A 164 8.84 2.82 -6.80
C GLU A 164 9.18 4.33 -6.92
N HIS A 165 10.45 4.68 -6.78
CA HIS A 165 10.91 6.08 -6.83
C HIS A 165 10.56 6.80 -8.14
N SER A 166 10.39 6.07 -9.24
CA SER A 166 10.02 6.63 -10.55
C SER A 166 8.71 7.42 -10.54
N LEU A 167 7.83 7.17 -9.55
CA LEU A 167 6.59 7.93 -9.39
C LEU A 167 6.86 9.41 -9.05
N ILE A 168 7.91 9.72 -8.29
CA ILE A 168 8.17 11.09 -7.78
C ILE A 168 8.29 12.08 -8.93
N ALA A 169 9.14 11.77 -9.92
CA ALA A 169 9.34 12.66 -11.07
C ALA A 169 8.05 12.93 -11.86
N ARG A 170 7.15 11.94 -11.93
CA ARG A 170 5.84 12.11 -12.56
C ARG A 170 4.91 12.99 -11.72
N LEU A 171 4.88 12.79 -10.39
CA LEU A 171 4.11 13.65 -9.49
C LEU A 171 4.56 15.11 -9.57
N GLU A 172 5.87 15.36 -9.62
CA GLU A 172 6.44 16.71 -9.77
C GLU A 172 5.99 17.39 -11.07
N LEU A 173 5.92 16.64 -12.19
CA LEU A 173 5.41 17.17 -13.46
C LEU A 173 3.93 17.60 -13.37
N PHE A 174 3.09 16.80 -12.70
CA PHE A 174 1.67 17.13 -12.54
C PHE A 174 1.41 18.18 -11.47
N ALA A 175 2.32 18.32 -10.49
CA ALA A 175 2.22 19.33 -9.45
C ALA A 175 2.45 20.77 -9.96
N ASP A 176 3.17 20.92 -11.07
CA ASP A 176 3.50 22.21 -11.70
C ASP A 176 4.00 23.27 -10.69
N GLY A 177 4.87 22.83 -9.76
CA GLY A 177 5.42 23.64 -8.68
C GLY A 177 4.51 23.86 -7.47
N ALA A 178 3.30 23.30 -7.46
CA ALA A 178 2.42 23.34 -6.29
C ALA A 178 2.79 22.26 -5.28
N GLU A 179 2.70 22.59 -4.00
CA GLU A 179 2.85 21.61 -2.92
C GLU A 179 1.55 20.81 -2.77
N CYS A 180 1.44 19.67 -3.46
CA CYS A 180 0.23 18.84 -3.49
C CYS A 180 0.44 17.41 -2.99
N PHE A 181 1.66 17.02 -2.65
CA PHE A 181 1.96 15.70 -2.09
C PHE A 181 3.11 15.72 -1.09
N HIS A 182 3.12 14.73 -0.19
CA HIS A 182 4.24 14.38 0.68
C HIS A 182 4.92 13.13 0.16
N VAL A 183 6.26 13.09 0.22
CA VAL A 183 7.05 11.89 -0.06
C VAL A 183 7.55 11.29 1.24
N ILE A 184 7.30 9.99 1.41
CA ILE A 184 7.85 9.17 2.49
C ILE A 184 8.68 8.06 1.84
N GLU A 185 9.99 8.14 2.01
CA GLU A 185 10.91 7.20 1.40
C GLU A 185 11.22 6.04 2.33
N LEU A 186 10.94 4.81 1.87
CA LEU A 186 11.31 3.58 2.55
C LEU A 186 12.67 3.10 2.05
N GLN A 187 13.63 3.03 2.97
CA GLN A 187 14.90 2.37 2.69
C GLN A 187 14.72 0.84 2.60
N PRO A 188 15.58 0.12 1.89
CA PRO A 188 15.66 -1.33 1.96
C PRO A 188 15.78 -1.80 3.43
N TYR A 189 15.44 -3.05 3.68
CA TYR A 189 15.73 -3.64 4.98
C TYR A 189 17.24 -3.66 5.21
N ASP A 190 17.65 -3.28 6.39
CA ASP A 190 19.03 -3.45 6.82
C ASP A 190 19.34 -4.92 7.14
N GLU A 191 20.57 -5.22 7.53
CA GLU A 191 21.01 -6.56 7.84
C GLU A 191 20.20 -7.16 9.01
N ALA A 192 19.97 -6.39 10.06
CA ALA A 192 19.22 -6.83 11.24
C ALA A 192 17.74 -7.10 10.91
N GLU A 193 17.09 -6.22 10.17
CA GLU A 193 15.71 -6.41 9.69
C GLU A 193 15.61 -7.63 8.77
N THR A 194 16.62 -7.85 7.91
CA THR A 194 16.67 -9.00 7.01
C THR A 194 16.83 -10.29 7.79
N GLN A 195 17.72 -10.34 8.77
CA GLN A 195 17.89 -11.49 9.65
C GLN A 195 16.62 -11.82 10.43
N GLU A 196 15.97 -10.80 11.01
CA GLU A 196 14.70 -10.97 11.71
C GLU A 196 13.61 -11.53 10.79
N TYR A 197 13.51 -10.99 9.57
CA TYR A 197 12.56 -11.48 8.57
C TYR A 197 12.79 -12.96 8.23
N LEU A 198 14.05 -13.33 7.96
CA LEU A 198 14.42 -14.71 7.63
C LEU A 198 14.14 -15.65 8.80
N ALA A 199 14.51 -15.27 10.02
CA ALA A 199 14.26 -16.05 11.23
C ALA A 199 12.76 -16.35 11.40
N GLN A 200 11.92 -15.31 11.33
CA GLN A 200 10.46 -15.49 11.49
C GLN A 200 9.83 -16.33 10.37
N ARG A 201 10.35 -16.24 9.15
CA ARG A 201 9.90 -17.09 8.04
C ARG A 201 10.19 -18.56 8.28
N LEU A 202 11.40 -18.87 8.74
CA LEU A 202 11.84 -20.24 9.02
C LEU A 202 11.16 -20.83 10.26
N GLU A 203 11.04 -20.06 11.34
CA GLU A 203 10.31 -20.48 12.53
C GLU A 203 8.85 -20.83 12.19
N GLY A 204 8.20 -20.03 11.37
CA GLY A 204 6.84 -20.29 10.90
C GLY A 204 6.71 -21.55 10.05
N ALA A 205 7.79 -21.99 9.40
CA ALA A 205 7.85 -23.23 8.61
C ALA A 205 8.33 -24.46 9.40
N GLY A 206 8.68 -24.30 10.68
CA GLY A 206 9.08 -25.40 11.58
C GLY A 206 10.57 -25.55 11.80
N GLN A 207 11.42 -24.62 11.31
CA GLN A 207 12.86 -24.60 11.54
C GLN A 207 13.32 -23.23 12.03
N GLY A 208 14.32 -23.22 12.91
CA GLY A 208 14.99 -21.99 13.32
C GLY A 208 16.06 -21.53 12.32
N ILE A 209 16.70 -20.40 12.66
CA ILE A 209 17.77 -19.77 11.85
C ILE A 209 19.03 -20.65 11.69
N GLU A 210 19.14 -21.73 12.46
CA GLU A 210 20.28 -22.65 12.46
C GLU A 210 20.52 -23.32 11.09
N LEU A 211 19.55 -23.26 10.17
CA LEU A 211 19.70 -23.73 8.78
C LEU A 211 20.80 -22.99 7.99
N PHE A 212 21.24 -21.82 8.46
CA PHE A 212 22.21 -20.96 7.76
C PHE A 212 23.53 -20.75 8.54
N SER A 213 23.76 -21.50 9.62
CA SER A 213 25.01 -21.47 10.40
C SER A 213 26.08 -22.41 9.86
#